data_9e23bd1e5eb9e011e604b2cff58d5d40
#
_entry.id   9e23bd1e5eb9e011e604b2cff58d5d40
#
_cell.length_a   1.000
_cell.length_b   1.000
_cell.length_c   1.000
_cell.angle_alpha   90.00
_cell.angle_beta   90.00
_cell.angle_gamma   90.00
#
_symmetry.space_group_name_H-M   'P 1'
#
loop_
_entity.id
_entity.type
_entity.pdbx_description
1 polymer ?
#
loop_
_entity_poly.entity_id
_entity_poly.type
_entity_poly.pdbx_seq_one_letter_code
_entity_poly.pdbx_strand_id
1 'polypeptide(L)'
;KYIIVQTHTNKDEISREISRVLIEKKLVACVNVYPAASSIFRYNNTIVEENEYLLQAKTTSDKFLDIKTVIEQLHNYETPEIISIAILDGNADYLTWINNEIN
;
A
#
# COMPACT_ATOMS: atom_id res chain seq x y z
N LYS A 1 -12.08 -5.96 10.35
CA LYS A 1 -12.36 -5.98 8.93
C LYS A 1 -11.06 -5.96 8.12
N TYR A 2 -10.95 -6.86 7.16
CA TYR A 2 -9.73 -7.01 6.36
C TYR A 2 -9.76 -6.06 5.17
N ILE A 3 -8.60 -5.45 4.89
CA ILE A 3 -8.48 -4.50 3.80
C ILE A 3 -7.13 -4.67 3.09
N ILE A 4 -7.07 -4.13 1.87
CA ILE A 4 -5.81 -3.89 1.16
C ILE A 4 -5.60 -2.38 1.16
N VAL A 5 -4.44 -1.93 1.63
CA VAL A 5 -4.04 -0.52 1.49
C VAL A 5 -3.14 -0.41 0.28
N GLN A 6 -3.44 0.53 -0.60
CA GLN A 6 -2.77 0.64 -1.89
C GLN A 6 -2.14 2.01 -2.07
N THR A 7 -0.94 2.02 -2.63
CA THR A 7 -0.26 3.24 -3.05
C THR A 7 0.62 2.93 -4.26
N HIS A 8 1.03 3.97 -4.97
CA HIS A 8 1.97 3.87 -6.09
C HIS A 8 3.14 4.81 -5.87
N THR A 9 4.31 4.44 -6.35
CA THR A 9 5.47 5.34 -6.37
C THR A 9 6.30 5.05 -7.61
N ASN A 10 6.98 6.06 -8.14
CA ASN A 10 7.84 5.88 -9.30
C ASN A 10 9.28 5.50 -8.94
N LYS A 11 9.56 5.24 -7.65
CA LYS A 11 10.91 4.90 -7.18
C LYS A 11 10.92 3.56 -6.47
N ASP A 12 11.73 2.63 -6.97
CA ASP A 12 11.82 1.29 -6.38
C ASP A 12 12.29 1.35 -4.93
N GLU A 13 13.28 2.17 -4.62
CA GLU A 13 13.80 2.26 -3.26
C GLU A 13 12.73 2.75 -2.28
N ILE A 14 11.83 3.64 -2.71
CA ILE A 14 10.72 4.10 -1.87
C ILE A 14 9.72 2.97 -1.66
N SER A 15 9.41 2.20 -2.72
CA SER A 15 8.49 1.08 -2.58
C SER A 15 9.01 0.06 -1.57
N ARG A 16 10.33 -0.21 -1.60
CA ARG A 16 10.96 -1.16 -0.69
C ARG A 16 11.00 -0.65 0.74
N GLU A 17 11.31 0.63 0.92
CA GLU A 17 11.37 1.22 2.24
C GLU A 17 10.00 1.23 2.91
N ILE A 18 8.97 1.70 2.19
CA ILE A 18 7.60 1.70 2.72
C ILE A 18 7.19 0.28 3.13
N SER A 19 7.43 -0.68 2.23
CA SER A 19 7.04 -2.08 2.49
C SER A 19 7.71 -2.62 3.75
N ARG A 20 9.03 -2.42 3.87
CA ARG A 20 9.76 -2.95 5.01
C ARG A 20 9.34 -2.29 6.32
N VAL A 21 9.15 -0.97 6.34
CA VAL A 21 8.76 -0.27 7.56
C VAL A 21 7.37 -0.71 8.01
N LEU A 22 6.42 -0.87 7.08
CA LEU A 22 5.08 -1.32 7.43
C LEU A 22 5.11 -2.72 8.05
N ILE A 23 5.92 -3.62 7.51
CA ILE A 23 6.07 -4.98 8.06
C ILE A 23 6.73 -4.93 9.44
N GLU A 24 7.82 -4.16 9.58
CA GLU A 24 8.56 -4.09 10.84
C GLU A 24 7.71 -3.52 11.96
N LYS A 25 6.83 -2.58 11.66
CA LYS A 25 5.94 -2.00 12.66
C LYS A 25 4.70 -2.85 12.91
N LYS A 26 4.58 -3.99 12.26
CA LYS A 26 3.42 -4.90 12.37
C LYS A 26 2.12 -4.20 12.00
N LEU A 27 2.18 -3.28 11.07
CA LEU A 27 0.99 -2.60 10.58
C LEU A 27 0.31 -3.38 9.45
N VAL A 28 1.07 -4.21 8.75
CA VAL A 28 0.56 -5.04 7.66
C VAL A 28 1.17 -6.43 7.75
N ALA A 29 0.44 -7.42 7.23
CA ALA A 29 0.93 -8.81 7.22
C ALA A 29 1.85 -9.07 6.03
N CYS A 30 1.58 -8.45 4.90
CA CYS A 30 2.42 -8.58 3.72
C CYS A 30 2.20 -7.40 2.78
N VAL A 31 3.19 -7.15 1.92
CA VAL A 31 3.07 -6.16 0.85
C VAL A 31 3.47 -6.84 -0.45
N ASN A 32 2.60 -6.75 -1.45
CA ASN A 32 2.93 -7.17 -2.80
C ASN A 32 3.35 -5.92 -3.57
N VAL A 33 4.52 -5.98 -4.20
CA VAL A 33 5.03 -4.89 -5.01
C VAL A 33 5.03 -5.36 -6.46
N TYR A 34 4.29 -4.64 -7.31
CA TYR A 34 4.18 -4.94 -8.74
C TYR A 34 4.99 -3.89 -9.50
N PRO A 35 6.05 -4.29 -10.19
CA PRO A 35 6.82 -3.34 -11.00
C PRO A 35 6.10 -3.06 -12.31
N ALA A 36 6.48 -1.97 -12.97
CA ALA A 36 6.05 -1.65 -14.33
C ALA A 36 4.53 -1.42 -14.45
N ALA A 37 3.90 -0.87 -13.41
CA ALA A 37 2.54 -0.38 -13.54
C ALA A 37 2.58 0.88 -14.40
N SER A 38 1.70 0.95 -15.41
CA SER A 38 1.60 2.13 -16.25
C SER A 38 0.38 2.92 -15.80
N SER A 39 0.63 4.11 -15.23
CA SER A 39 -0.44 4.97 -14.72
C SER A 39 -0.64 6.12 -15.67
N ILE A 40 -1.88 6.34 -16.09
CA ILE A 40 -2.24 7.40 -17.03
C ILE A 40 -3.24 8.28 -16.32
N PHE A 41 -2.92 9.57 -16.19
CA PHE A 41 -3.75 10.47 -15.38
C PHE A 41 -3.61 11.90 -15.88
N ARG A 42 -4.48 12.77 -15.38
CA ARG A 42 -4.43 14.19 -15.69
C ARG A 42 -3.68 14.93 -14.59
N TYR A 43 -2.74 15.76 -14.98
CA TYR A 43 -1.99 16.58 -14.05
C TYR A 43 -1.70 17.93 -14.73
N ASN A 44 -2.05 19.04 -14.08
CA ASN A 44 -1.88 20.40 -14.61
C ASN A 44 -2.46 20.52 -16.02
N ASN A 45 -3.69 20.02 -16.20
CA ASN A 45 -4.43 20.06 -17.47
C ASN A 45 -3.76 19.31 -18.62
N THR A 46 -2.85 18.38 -18.30
CA THR A 46 -2.13 17.60 -19.27
C THR A 46 -2.31 16.13 -18.95
N ILE A 47 -2.35 15.26 -19.97
CA ILE A 47 -2.39 13.83 -19.77
C ILE A 47 -0.94 13.37 -19.62
N VAL A 48 -0.68 12.67 -18.50
CA VAL A 48 0.65 12.19 -18.14
C VAL A 48 0.60 10.67 -18.08
N GLU A 49 1.64 10.03 -18.56
CA GLU A 49 1.83 8.59 -18.39
C GLU A 49 3.11 8.37 -17.60
N GLU A 50 3.01 7.57 -16.54
CA GLU A 50 4.10 7.36 -15.60
C GLU A 50 4.27 5.88 -15.35
N ASN A 51 5.52 5.40 -15.34
CA ASN A 51 5.81 4.04 -14.91
C ASN A 51 5.98 4.04 -13.40
N GLU A 52 5.22 3.15 -12.72
CA GLU A 52 5.19 3.15 -11.27
C GLU A 52 5.26 1.72 -10.73
N TYR A 53 5.56 1.64 -9.44
CA TYR A 53 5.46 0.42 -8.64
C TYR A 53 4.16 0.49 -7.87
N LEU A 54 3.35 -0.58 -7.97
CA LEU A 54 2.09 -0.69 -7.24
C LEU A 54 2.32 -1.48 -5.98
N LEU A 55 1.98 -0.91 -4.83
CA LEU A 55 2.06 -1.58 -3.53
C LEU A 55 0.66 -1.93 -3.06
N GLN A 56 0.46 -3.18 -2.68
CA GLN A 56 -0.79 -3.62 -2.06
C GLN A 56 -0.45 -4.32 -0.75
N ALA A 57 -0.87 -3.71 0.36
CA ALA A 57 -0.57 -4.18 1.70
C ALA A 57 -1.82 -4.76 2.34
N LYS A 58 -1.73 -5.98 2.87
CA LYS A 58 -2.88 -6.67 3.46
C LYS A 58 -2.85 -6.52 4.97
N THR A 59 -3.98 -6.09 5.52
CA THR A 59 -4.08 -5.75 6.93
C THR A 59 -5.55 -5.72 7.38
N THR A 60 -5.80 -5.09 8.53
CA THR A 60 -7.16 -4.84 9.02
C THR A 60 -7.43 -3.34 9.08
N SER A 61 -8.71 -2.97 9.03
CA SER A 61 -9.10 -1.57 8.86
C SER A 61 -8.67 -0.66 10.02
N ASP A 62 -8.48 -1.22 11.21
CA ASP A 62 -8.05 -0.43 12.37
C ASP A 62 -6.61 0.07 12.23
N LYS A 63 -5.84 -0.48 11.28
CA LYS A 63 -4.45 -0.06 11.05
C LYS A 63 -4.31 1.07 10.04
N PHE A 64 -5.40 1.44 9.36
CA PHE A 64 -5.31 2.33 8.20
C PHE A 64 -4.66 3.67 8.52
N LEU A 65 -5.07 4.32 9.62
CA LEU A 65 -4.55 5.66 9.92
C LEU A 65 -3.04 5.64 10.20
N ASP A 66 -2.57 4.61 10.92
CA ASP A 66 -1.15 4.48 11.18
C ASP A 66 -0.36 4.19 9.91
N ILE A 67 -0.92 3.37 9.02
CA ILE A 67 -0.30 3.08 7.72
C ILE A 67 -0.22 4.35 6.89
N LYS A 68 -1.30 5.13 6.85
CA LYS A 68 -1.33 6.39 6.12
C LYS A 68 -0.22 7.32 6.59
N THR A 69 -0.04 7.42 7.91
CA THR A 69 1.01 8.28 8.47
C THR A 69 2.41 7.83 8.02
N VAL A 70 2.67 6.52 8.05
CA VAL A 70 3.97 5.99 7.61
C VAL A 70 4.20 6.29 6.13
N ILE A 71 3.19 6.02 5.30
CA ILE A 71 3.33 6.25 3.86
C ILE A 71 3.59 7.73 3.57
N GLU A 72 2.84 8.63 4.23
CA GLU A 72 3.04 10.06 4.02
C GLU A 72 4.45 10.52 4.41
N GLN A 73 5.02 9.94 5.44
CA GLN A 73 6.36 10.29 5.89
C GLN A 73 7.45 9.82 4.94
N LEU A 74 7.25 8.69 4.29
CA LEU A 74 8.29 8.05 3.48
C LEU A 74 8.14 8.29 1.98
N HIS A 75 6.95 8.64 1.52
CA HIS A 75 6.65 8.73 0.11
C HIS A 75 7.36 9.92 -0.54
N ASN A 76 7.74 9.76 -1.81
CA ASN A 76 8.42 10.81 -2.57
C ASN A 76 7.47 11.76 -3.29
N TYR A 77 6.16 11.47 -3.29
CA TYR A 77 5.17 12.39 -3.87
C TYR A 77 4.63 13.31 -2.78
N GLU A 78 4.28 14.53 -3.18
CA GLU A 78 3.65 15.47 -2.26
C GLU A 78 2.24 14.99 -1.88
N THR A 79 1.50 14.47 -2.83
CA THR A 79 0.14 13.96 -2.60
C THR A 79 0.05 12.53 -3.11
N PRO A 80 0.48 11.56 -2.32
CA PRO A 80 0.44 10.15 -2.76
C PRO A 80 -0.98 9.61 -2.73
N GLU A 81 -1.24 8.63 -3.62
CA GLU A 81 -2.45 7.82 -3.51
C GLU A 81 -2.32 6.94 -2.29
N ILE A 82 -3.29 6.99 -1.38
CA ILE A 82 -3.37 6.08 -0.24
C ILE A 82 -4.85 5.73 -0.08
N ILE A 83 -5.21 4.53 -0.51
CA ILE A 83 -6.61 4.10 -0.48
C ILE A 83 -6.71 2.75 0.21
N SER A 84 -7.89 2.44 0.74
CA SER A 84 -8.18 1.12 1.27
C SER A 84 -9.24 0.45 0.41
N ILE A 85 -9.04 -0.84 0.17
CA ILE A 85 -9.95 -1.67 -0.63
C ILE A 85 -10.41 -2.78 0.29
N ALA A 86 -11.74 -2.95 0.39
CA ALA A 86 -12.30 -3.97 1.27
C ALA A 86 -12.02 -5.36 0.72
N ILE A 87 -11.60 -6.27 1.59
CA ILE A 87 -11.55 -7.69 1.28
C ILE A 87 -12.86 -8.27 1.78
N LEU A 88 -13.77 -8.58 0.85
CA LEU A 88 -15.10 -9.06 1.23
C LEU A 88 -15.06 -10.45 1.83
N ASP A 89 -14.21 -11.31 1.28
CA ASP A 89 -14.18 -12.72 1.65
C ASP A 89 -12.80 -13.28 1.38
N GLY A 90 -12.48 -14.37 2.01
CA GLY A 90 -11.19 -15.01 1.81
C GLY A 90 -11.11 -16.33 2.54
N ASN A 91 -10.04 -17.07 2.26
CA ASN A 91 -9.73 -18.31 2.95
C ASN A 91 -9.56 -18.02 4.43
N ALA A 92 -10.30 -18.72 5.29
CA ALA A 92 -10.34 -18.44 6.72
C ALA A 92 -8.95 -18.52 7.37
N ASP A 93 -8.15 -19.52 6.98
CA ASP A 93 -6.82 -19.68 7.55
C ASP A 93 -5.90 -18.54 7.12
N TYR A 94 -6.05 -18.06 5.90
CA TYR A 94 -5.25 -16.94 5.41
C TYR A 94 -5.61 -15.64 6.15
N LEU A 95 -6.90 -15.38 6.33
CA LEU A 95 -7.34 -14.19 7.05
C LEU A 95 -6.87 -14.23 8.50
N THR A 96 -6.93 -15.39 9.13
CA THR A 96 -6.40 -15.57 10.48
C THR A 96 -4.91 -15.29 10.52
N TRP A 97 -4.16 -15.74 9.50
CA TRP A 97 -2.73 -15.47 9.42
C TRP A 97 -2.46 -13.96 9.35
N ILE A 98 -3.22 -13.23 8.55
CA ILE A 98 -3.08 -11.76 8.49
C ILE A 98 -3.25 -11.17 9.90
N ASN A 99 -4.32 -11.55 10.58
CA ASN A 99 -4.60 -11.00 11.90
C ASN A 99 -3.49 -11.32 12.91
N ASN A 100 -2.95 -12.53 12.86
CA ASN A 100 -1.93 -12.95 13.81
C ASN A 100 -0.60 -12.22 13.58
N GLU A 101 -0.28 -11.89 12.33
CA GLU A 101 0.99 -11.23 12.03
C GLU A 101 1.03 -9.77 12.46
N ILE A 102 -0.12 -9.13 12.63
CA ILE A 102 -0.19 -7.72 12.99
C ILE A 102 -0.63 -7.49 14.45
N ASN A 103 -0.82 -8.56 15.21
CA ASN A 103 -1.24 -8.42 16.62
C ASN A 103 -0.33 -9.16 17.60
#